data_c67a5cc00013de782ef60d7d8362745c
#
_entry.id   c67a5cc00013de782ef60d7d8362745c
#
_cell.length_a   1.000
_cell.length_b   1.000
_cell.length_c   1.000
_cell.angle_alpha   90.00
_cell.angle_beta   90.00
_cell.angle_gamma   90.00
#
_symmetry.space_group_name_H-M   'P 1'
#
loop_
_entity.id
_entity.type
_entity.pdbx_description
1 polymer ?
#
loop_
_entity_poly.entity_id
_entity_poly.type
_entity_poly.pdbx_seq_one_letter_code
_entity_poly.pdbx_strand_id
1 'polypeptide(L)'
;VYNNYVIERGMFMNKALVGHDVLIHCYKHDGSIHRCWKKGFVLEETSQHYIVINNRTLVTESDGRRWYTREPAICYFPKNQWYNVICMIRKNGVHFYCNIASPTLFDGDALKYIDYDLDLKVFPDYKYKILDEEEYRQHKAQMHYGEKLDQILNQQLDILIEMAMNMSGPFRPGFAEHWYG
;
A
#
# COMPACT_ATOMS: atom_id res chain seq x y z
N VAL A 1 28.49 20.62 40.24
CA VAL A 1 28.94 20.51 38.84
C VAL A 1 27.96 19.57 38.14
N TYR A 2 26.92 20.14 37.55
CA TYR A 2 25.95 19.37 36.76
C TYR A 2 26.31 19.48 35.29
N ASN A 3 26.65 18.36 34.67
CA ASN A 3 26.85 18.25 33.22
C ASN A 3 25.53 18.30 32.51
N ASN A 4 25.33 19.36 31.74
CA ASN A 4 24.23 19.50 30.77
C ASN A 4 24.52 18.57 29.59
N TYR A 5 23.84 17.43 29.55
CA TYR A 5 23.66 16.71 28.28
C TYR A 5 22.53 17.39 27.52
N VAL A 6 22.87 18.28 26.64
CA VAL A 6 21.99 18.73 25.57
C VAL A 6 21.86 17.57 24.60
N ILE A 7 20.73 16.87 24.64
CA ILE A 7 20.32 15.95 23.59
C ILE A 7 19.95 16.82 22.39
N GLU A 8 20.89 17.00 21.48
CA GLU A 8 20.56 17.47 20.14
C GLU A 8 19.57 16.47 19.54
N ARG A 9 18.29 16.81 19.56
CA ARG A 9 17.31 16.19 18.66
C ARG A 9 17.77 16.55 17.26
N GLY A 10 18.49 15.61 16.62
CA GLY A 10 18.82 15.70 15.22
C GLY A 10 17.55 15.96 14.45
N MET A 11 17.43 17.16 13.86
CA MET A 11 16.50 17.41 12.78
C MET A 11 16.85 16.39 11.69
N PHE A 12 16.10 15.27 11.64
CA PHE A 12 16.05 14.48 10.44
C PHE A 12 15.50 15.42 9.36
N MET A 13 16.39 15.98 8.57
CA MET A 13 15.98 16.63 7.34
C MET A 13 15.19 15.58 6.56
N ASN A 14 13.88 15.77 6.45
CA ASN A 14 13.02 14.95 5.59
C ASN A 14 13.61 15.08 4.18
N LYS A 15 14.44 14.09 3.81
CA LYS A 15 14.95 14.00 2.46
C LYS A 15 13.72 13.77 1.60
N ALA A 16 13.44 14.70 0.69
CA ALA A 16 12.33 14.55 -0.23
C ALA A 16 12.45 13.18 -0.92
N LEU A 17 11.44 12.32 -0.78
CA LEU A 17 11.45 10.96 -1.35
C LEU A 17 11.22 10.99 -2.85
N VAL A 18 10.60 12.04 -3.36
CA VAL A 18 10.31 12.20 -4.79
C VAL A 18 11.59 12.13 -5.61
N GLY A 19 11.57 11.29 -6.65
CA GLY A 19 12.72 11.05 -7.50
C GLY A 19 13.73 10.01 -6.96
N HIS A 20 13.38 9.32 -5.87
CA HIS A 20 14.24 8.28 -5.27
C HIS A 20 13.56 6.92 -5.22
N ASP A 21 14.38 5.89 -5.22
CA ASP A 21 13.95 4.52 -4.98
C ASP A 21 13.76 4.28 -3.47
N VAL A 22 12.71 3.54 -3.13
CA VAL A 22 12.40 3.09 -1.78
C VAL A 22 12.13 1.59 -1.76
N LEU A 23 12.37 0.96 -0.64
CA LEU A 23 11.86 -0.39 -0.36
C LEU A 23 10.38 -0.30 -0.01
N ILE A 24 9.62 -1.38 -0.24
CA ILE A 24 8.22 -1.47 0.22
C ILE A 24 8.11 -2.75 1.03
N HIS A 25 7.67 -2.65 2.26
CA HIS A 25 7.50 -3.77 3.19
C HIS A 25 6.05 -3.90 3.62
N CYS A 26 5.51 -5.07 3.41
CA CYS A 26 4.19 -5.48 3.83
C CYS A 26 4.30 -6.45 5.01
N TYR A 27 3.59 -6.17 6.09
CA TYR A 27 3.56 -6.96 7.31
C TYR A 27 2.17 -7.55 7.54
N LYS A 28 2.05 -8.58 8.37
CA LYS A 28 0.79 -9.02 8.96
C LYS A 28 0.60 -8.39 10.33
N HIS A 29 -0.59 -8.51 10.89
CA HIS A 29 -0.97 -7.88 12.17
C HIS A 29 -0.08 -8.30 13.35
N ASP A 30 0.45 -9.51 13.33
CA ASP A 30 1.38 -10.04 14.33
C ASP A 30 2.81 -9.50 14.20
N GLY A 31 3.07 -8.63 13.22
CA GLY A 31 4.38 -8.04 12.94
C GLY A 31 5.27 -8.90 12.05
N SER A 32 4.83 -10.08 11.62
CA SER A 32 5.59 -10.91 10.67
C SER A 32 5.65 -10.24 9.30
N ILE A 33 6.79 -10.38 8.61
CA ILE A 33 6.92 -9.92 7.22
C ILE A 33 6.09 -10.85 6.34
N HIS A 34 5.21 -10.25 5.55
CA HIS A 34 4.42 -10.94 4.54
C HIS A 34 5.10 -10.90 3.18
N ARG A 35 5.51 -9.70 2.73
CA ARG A 35 6.08 -9.49 1.40
C ARG A 35 6.96 -8.24 1.37
N CYS A 36 8.04 -8.30 0.58
CA CYS A 36 8.93 -7.17 0.35
C CYS A 36 9.15 -6.92 -1.13
N TRP A 37 9.05 -5.68 -1.58
CA TRP A 37 9.47 -5.24 -2.91
C TRP A 37 10.81 -4.52 -2.77
N LYS A 38 11.78 -4.94 -3.56
CA LYS A 38 13.14 -4.41 -3.52
C LYS A 38 13.23 -2.96 -4.00
N LYS A 39 12.24 -2.51 -4.82
CA LYS A 39 12.30 -1.21 -5.45
C LYS A 39 10.92 -0.69 -5.79
N GLY A 40 10.66 0.56 -5.40
CA GLY A 40 9.61 1.41 -5.90
C GLY A 40 10.18 2.80 -6.11
N PHE A 41 9.90 3.46 -7.23
CA PHE A 41 10.36 4.82 -7.49
C PHE A 41 9.25 5.81 -7.12
N VAL A 42 9.54 6.76 -6.23
CA VAL A 42 8.57 7.72 -5.73
C VAL A 42 8.36 8.83 -6.75
N LEU A 43 7.14 8.92 -7.27
CA LEU A 43 6.73 9.93 -8.24
C LEU A 43 6.16 11.17 -7.56
N GLU A 44 5.41 10.99 -6.48
CA GLU A 44 4.81 12.07 -5.69
C GLU A 44 4.79 11.71 -4.21
N GLU A 45 4.98 12.72 -3.39
CA GLU A 45 4.73 12.70 -1.95
C GLU A 45 3.98 13.96 -1.53
N THR A 46 2.84 13.78 -0.88
CA THR A 46 2.05 14.85 -0.27
C THR A 46 1.85 14.60 1.22
N SER A 47 1.14 15.49 1.91
CA SER A 47 0.70 15.23 3.28
C SER A 47 -0.31 14.08 3.38
N GLN A 48 -0.92 13.68 2.27
CA GLN A 48 -2.01 12.70 2.24
C GLN A 48 -1.58 11.33 1.71
N HIS A 49 -0.61 11.25 0.82
CA HIS A 49 -0.25 10.00 0.14
C HIS A 49 1.16 10.01 -0.46
N TYR A 50 1.59 8.81 -0.85
CA TYR A 50 2.70 8.57 -1.78
C TYR A 50 2.15 7.99 -3.08
N ILE A 51 2.72 8.40 -4.23
CA ILE A 51 2.54 7.72 -5.52
C ILE A 51 3.88 7.14 -5.92
N VAL A 52 3.87 5.83 -6.18
CA VAL A 52 5.08 5.07 -6.46
C VAL A 52 4.88 4.25 -7.72
N ILE A 53 5.85 4.24 -8.61
CA ILE A 53 5.88 3.29 -9.73
C ILE A 53 6.78 2.11 -9.40
N ASN A 54 6.32 0.90 -9.70
CA ASN A 54 7.19 -0.25 -9.79
C ASN A 54 7.05 -0.94 -11.15
N ASN A 55 8.18 -1.42 -11.67
CA ASN A 55 8.24 -2.13 -12.94
C ASN A 55 9.41 -3.12 -12.87
N ARG A 56 9.12 -4.40 -13.10
CA ARG A 56 10.12 -5.50 -13.01
C ARG A 56 10.90 -5.48 -11.70
N THR A 57 10.22 -5.23 -10.60
CA THR A 57 10.84 -5.23 -9.28
C THR A 57 10.86 -6.65 -8.69
N LEU A 58 11.95 -6.95 -7.97
CA LEU A 58 12.07 -8.21 -7.25
C LEU A 58 11.17 -8.19 -6.02
N VAL A 59 10.35 -9.22 -5.88
CA VAL A 59 9.49 -9.47 -4.73
C VAL A 59 10.02 -10.67 -3.96
N THR A 60 10.05 -10.58 -2.65
CA THR A 60 10.38 -11.67 -1.74
C THR A 60 9.17 -11.95 -0.85
N GLU A 61 8.67 -13.17 -0.86
CA GLU A 61 7.57 -13.65 -0.01
C GLU A 61 8.10 -14.07 1.38
N SER A 62 7.19 -14.20 2.35
CA SER A 62 7.50 -14.64 3.71
C SER A 62 8.20 -16.00 3.80
N ASP A 63 7.93 -16.91 2.85
CA ASP A 63 8.55 -18.22 2.76
C ASP A 63 9.90 -18.25 2.01
N GLY A 64 10.40 -17.06 1.60
CA GLY A 64 11.66 -16.86 0.90
C GLY A 64 11.57 -17.03 -0.63
N ARG A 65 10.42 -17.38 -1.18
CA ARG A 65 10.23 -17.39 -2.64
C ARG A 65 10.45 -16.01 -3.22
N ARG A 66 11.03 -15.98 -4.42
CA ARG A 66 11.35 -14.74 -5.12
C ARG A 66 10.78 -14.76 -6.53
N TRP A 67 10.24 -13.61 -6.96
CA TRP A 67 9.73 -13.42 -8.32
C TRP A 67 9.83 -11.95 -8.72
N TYR A 68 9.67 -11.65 -10.00
CA TYR A 68 9.65 -10.28 -10.51
C TYR A 68 8.24 -9.90 -10.94
N THR A 69 7.84 -8.66 -10.61
CA THR A 69 6.59 -8.11 -11.15
C THR A 69 6.64 -8.08 -12.67
N ARG A 70 5.52 -8.43 -13.31
CA ARG A 70 5.45 -8.57 -14.78
C ARG A 70 4.98 -7.31 -15.47
N GLU A 71 3.96 -6.68 -14.90
CA GLU A 71 3.37 -5.46 -15.40
C GLU A 71 3.89 -4.24 -14.62
N PRO A 72 4.03 -3.08 -15.28
CA PRO A 72 4.23 -1.83 -14.56
C PRO A 72 2.98 -1.52 -13.75
N ALA A 73 3.19 -0.96 -12.57
CA ALA A 73 2.11 -0.59 -11.67
C ALA A 73 2.35 0.78 -11.04
N ILE A 74 1.29 1.59 -11.01
CA ILE A 74 1.22 2.82 -10.22
C ILE A 74 0.56 2.46 -8.89
N CYS A 75 1.29 2.66 -7.80
CA CYS A 75 0.86 2.35 -6.45
C CYS A 75 0.46 3.64 -5.73
N TYR A 76 -0.76 3.71 -5.26
CA TYR A 76 -1.27 4.79 -4.43
C TYR A 76 -1.28 4.34 -2.97
N PHE A 77 -0.50 5.00 -2.13
CA PHE A 77 -0.32 4.69 -0.72
C PHE A 77 -0.79 5.87 0.15
N PRO A 78 -2.03 5.87 0.66
CA PRO A 78 -2.49 6.91 1.57
C PRO A 78 -1.77 6.84 2.92
N LYS A 79 -1.57 8.01 3.54
CA LYS A 79 -0.92 8.17 4.85
C LYS A 79 -1.91 8.11 6.02
N ASN A 80 -3.21 8.21 5.75
CA ASN A 80 -4.26 8.34 6.77
C ASN A 80 -5.55 7.57 6.44
N GLN A 81 -5.52 6.70 5.42
CA GLN A 81 -6.61 5.79 5.07
C GLN A 81 -6.14 4.34 5.21
N TRP A 82 -7.08 3.43 5.44
CA TRP A 82 -6.78 2.02 5.71
C TRP A 82 -6.89 1.15 4.46
N TYR A 83 -6.28 1.57 3.39
CA TYR A 83 -6.15 0.83 2.13
C TYR A 83 -4.94 1.30 1.33
N ASN A 84 -4.58 0.54 0.32
CA ASN A 84 -3.76 1.01 -0.79
C ASN A 84 -4.29 0.47 -2.12
N VAL A 85 -3.92 1.12 -3.21
CA VAL A 85 -4.41 0.77 -4.55
C VAL A 85 -3.24 0.59 -5.50
N ILE A 86 -3.17 -0.58 -6.13
CA ILE A 86 -2.15 -0.94 -7.11
C ILE A 86 -2.81 -0.95 -8.50
N CYS A 87 -2.51 0.07 -9.30
CA CYS A 87 -3.01 0.21 -10.67
C CYS A 87 -2.06 -0.54 -11.62
N MET A 88 -2.38 -1.78 -11.97
CA MET A 88 -1.59 -2.59 -12.88
C MET A 88 -1.93 -2.26 -14.34
N ILE A 89 -0.93 -1.80 -15.09
CA ILE A 89 -1.10 -1.39 -16.49
C ILE A 89 -0.91 -2.60 -17.39
N ARG A 90 -2.00 -3.06 -18.00
CA ARG A 90 -2.04 -4.23 -18.89
C ARG A 90 -2.49 -3.85 -20.30
N LYS A 91 -2.27 -4.74 -21.25
CA LYS A 91 -2.67 -4.54 -22.67
C LYS A 91 -4.17 -4.28 -22.87
N ASN A 92 -5.00 -4.85 -21.98
CA ASN A 92 -6.46 -4.74 -22.03
C ASN A 92 -7.02 -3.65 -21.09
N GLY A 93 -6.18 -2.78 -20.55
CA GLY A 93 -6.56 -1.69 -19.66
C GLY A 93 -5.95 -1.80 -18.27
N VAL A 94 -6.30 -0.85 -17.41
CA VAL A 94 -5.83 -0.81 -16.03
C VAL A 94 -6.67 -1.76 -15.17
N HIS A 95 -6.00 -2.65 -14.45
CA HIS A 95 -6.58 -3.49 -13.41
C HIS A 95 -6.15 -2.96 -12.06
N PHE A 96 -7.08 -2.83 -11.13
CA PHE A 96 -6.76 -2.37 -9.79
C PHE A 96 -6.77 -3.55 -8.82
N TYR A 97 -5.71 -3.64 -8.02
CA TYR A 97 -5.63 -4.53 -6.87
C TYR A 97 -5.51 -3.67 -5.62
N CYS A 98 -6.49 -3.75 -4.75
CA CYS A 98 -6.58 -2.90 -3.58
C CYS A 98 -6.48 -3.77 -2.33
N ASN A 99 -5.54 -3.45 -1.46
CA ASN A 99 -5.42 -4.11 -0.17
C ASN A 99 -6.13 -3.27 0.89
N ILE A 100 -6.92 -3.89 1.74
CA ILE A 100 -7.29 -3.32 3.03
C ILE A 100 -6.08 -3.44 3.94
N ALA A 101 -5.51 -2.30 4.32
CA ALA A 101 -4.21 -2.21 4.94
C ALA A 101 -4.14 -1.03 5.90
N SER A 102 -3.19 -1.04 6.83
CA SER A 102 -2.92 0.14 7.64
C SER A 102 -2.49 1.34 6.77
N PRO A 103 -2.65 2.58 7.26
CA PRO A 103 -2.01 3.73 6.64
C PRO A 103 -0.52 3.45 6.39
N THR A 104 -0.03 3.91 5.23
CA THR A 104 1.37 3.70 4.86
C THR A 104 2.25 4.76 5.52
N LEU A 105 3.36 4.31 6.10
CA LEU A 105 4.36 5.19 6.68
C LEU A 105 5.74 4.96 6.03
N PHE A 106 6.59 5.96 6.10
CA PHE A 106 8.02 5.87 5.77
C PHE A 106 8.84 5.98 7.05
N ASP A 107 9.76 5.05 7.28
CA ASP A 107 10.57 5.00 8.50
C ASP A 107 12.07 5.26 8.27
N GLY A 108 12.41 5.84 7.13
CA GLY A 108 13.79 6.20 6.77
C GLY A 108 14.40 5.31 5.69
N ASP A 109 13.91 4.09 5.48
CA ASP A 109 14.41 3.17 4.45
C ASP A 109 13.31 2.54 3.58
N ALA A 110 12.13 2.34 4.11
CA ALA A 110 11.03 1.66 3.43
C ALA A 110 9.67 2.34 3.65
N LEU A 111 8.80 2.25 2.66
CA LEU A 111 7.36 2.40 2.85
C LEU A 111 6.82 1.12 3.49
N LYS A 112 6.11 1.25 4.60
CA LYS A 112 5.64 0.13 5.41
C LYS A 112 4.15 0.20 5.65
N TYR A 113 3.48 -0.94 5.57
CA TYR A 113 2.07 -1.10 5.92
C TYR A 113 1.78 -2.51 6.43
N ILE A 114 0.67 -2.65 7.14
CA ILE A 114 0.12 -3.93 7.59
C ILE A 114 -1.03 -4.30 6.66
N ASP A 115 -0.97 -5.49 6.09
CA ASP A 115 -2.02 -6.10 5.27
C ASP A 115 -3.03 -6.81 6.17
N TYR A 116 -4.30 -6.59 5.92
CA TYR A 116 -5.42 -7.17 6.68
C TYR A 116 -6.26 -8.14 5.82
N ASP A 117 -5.65 -8.75 4.83
CA ASP A 117 -6.17 -9.87 4.03
C ASP A 117 -7.29 -9.52 3.05
N LEU A 118 -8.27 -8.68 3.45
CA LEU A 118 -9.34 -8.29 2.55
C LEU A 118 -8.81 -7.52 1.35
N ASP A 119 -9.11 -8.04 0.16
CA ASP A 119 -8.68 -7.43 -1.09
C ASP A 119 -9.88 -7.10 -1.97
N LEU A 120 -9.78 -5.99 -2.70
CA LEU A 120 -10.72 -5.61 -3.74
C LEU A 120 -10.02 -5.62 -5.08
N LYS A 121 -10.47 -6.47 -6.00
CA LYS A 121 -10.03 -6.45 -7.39
C LYS A 121 -11.05 -5.71 -8.24
N VAL A 122 -10.58 -4.69 -8.99
CA VAL A 122 -11.41 -3.94 -9.94
C VAL A 122 -10.88 -4.16 -11.35
N PHE A 123 -11.77 -4.46 -12.29
CA PHE A 123 -11.43 -4.72 -13.69
C PHE A 123 -11.54 -3.43 -14.54
N PRO A 124 -11.01 -3.43 -15.78
CA PRO A 124 -11.05 -2.24 -16.64
C PRO A 124 -12.46 -1.73 -16.95
N ASP A 125 -13.50 -2.58 -16.84
CA ASP A 125 -14.91 -2.23 -16.98
C ASP A 125 -15.56 -1.78 -15.65
N TYR A 126 -14.73 -1.58 -14.60
CA TYR A 126 -15.13 -1.22 -13.24
C TYR A 126 -16.00 -2.23 -12.50
N LYS A 127 -16.23 -3.42 -13.05
CA LYS A 127 -16.71 -4.54 -12.23
C LYS A 127 -15.67 -4.89 -11.18
N TYR A 128 -16.13 -5.34 -10.02
CA TYR A 128 -15.23 -5.68 -8.94
C TYR A 128 -15.50 -7.05 -8.34
N LYS A 129 -14.53 -7.55 -7.58
CA LYS A 129 -14.62 -8.77 -6.80
C LYS A 129 -13.88 -8.57 -5.48
N ILE A 130 -14.54 -8.92 -4.36
CA ILE A 130 -13.89 -9.03 -3.05
C ILE A 130 -13.19 -10.38 -3.01
N LEU A 131 -11.96 -10.38 -2.50
CA LEU A 131 -11.10 -11.56 -2.38
C LEU A 131 -10.74 -11.79 -0.92
N ASP A 132 -10.36 -13.04 -0.63
CA ASP A 132 -9.69 -13.46 0.61
C ASP A 132 -10.50 -13.25 1.90
N GLU A 133 -11.84 -13.18 1.81
CA GLU A 133 -12.75 -13.04 2.96
C GLU A 133 -12.59 -14.18 3.99
N GLU A 134 -12.28 -15.40 3.52
CA GLU A 134 -12.06 -16.54 4.42
C GLU A 134 -10.73 -16.40 5.17
N GLU A 135 -9.66 -15.98 4.48
CA GLU A 135 -8.36 -15.70 5.11
C GLU A 135 -8.50 -14.59 6.16
N TYR A 136 -9.23 -13.52 5.82
CA TYR A 136 -9.57 -12.45 6.77
C TYR A 136 -10.25 -12.98 8.03
N ARG A 137 -11.28 -13.84 7.90
CA ARG A 137 -11.98 -14.42 9.04
C ARG A 137 -11.07 -15.26 9.91
N GLN A 138 -10.20 -16.05 9.30
CA GLN A 138 -9.22 -16.89 10.01
C GLN A 138 -8.20 -16.03 10.76
N HIS A 139 -7.57 -15.06 10.10
CA HIS A 139 -6.57 -14.19 10.72
C HIS A 139 -7.18 -13.28 11.79
N LYS A 140 -8.40 -12.77 11.58
CA LYS A 140 -9.13 -12.03 12.59
C LYS A 140 -9.26 -12.81 13.91
N ALA A 141 -9.57 -14.09 13.82
CA ALA A 141 -9.67 -14.95 15.00
C ALA A 141 -8.29 -15.29 15.59
N GLN A 142 -7.32 -15.67 14.75
CA GLN A 142 -5.99 -16.10 15.18
C GLN A 142 -5.13 -14.97 15.74
N MET A 143 -5.18 -13.80 15.10
CA MET A 143 -4.39 -12.63 15.48
C MET A 143 -5.17 -11.65 16.36
N HIS A 144 -6.41 -12.02 16.78
CA HIS A 144 -7.24 -11.25 17.71
C HIS A 144 -7.49 -9.80 17.27
N TYR A 145 -7.94 -9.60 16.00
CA TYR A 145 -8.35 -8.26 15.56
C TYR A 145 -9.45 -7.72 16.48
N GLY A 146 -9.18 -6.60 17.14
CA GLY A 146 -10.15 -5.97 18.03
C GLY A 146 -11.37 -5.46 17.25
N GLU A 147 -12.52 -5.37 17.92
CA GLU A 147 -13.79 -4.94 17.31
C GLU A 147 -13.69 -3.60 16.58
N LYS A 148 -12.99 -2.63 17.17
CA LYS A 148 -12.77 -1.31 16.54
C LYS A 148 -11.98 -1.40 15.26
N LEU A 149 -10.95 -2.25 15.22
CA LEU A 149 -10.16 -2.49 14.01
C LEU A 149 -11.02 -3.14 12.93
N ASP A 150 -11.76 -4.18 13.28
CA ASP A 150 -12.68 -4.86 12.36
C ASP A 150 -13.69 -3.88 11.72
N GLN A 151 -14.29 -2.99 12.51
CA GLN A 151 -15.19 -1.95 12.01
C GLN A 151 -14.50 -1.02 11.03
N ILE A 152 -13.28 -0.56 11.33
CA ILE A 152 -12.50 0.31 10.44
C ILE A 152 -12.22 -0.39 9.11
N LEU A 153 -11.76 -1.65 9.14
CA LEU A 153 -11.39 -2.40 7.94
C LEU A 153 -12.59 -2.62 7.01
N ASN A 154 -13.74 -3.01 7.57
CA ASN A 154 -14.95 -3.19 6.78
C ASN A 154 -15.48 -1.86 6.22
N GLN A 155 -15.46 -0.79 6.99
CA GLN A 155 -15.83 0.55 6.52
C GLN A 155 -14.91 1.03 5.37
N GLN A 156 -13.62 0.74 5.44
CA GLN A 156 -12.68 1.12 4.38
C GLN A 156 -12.90 0.30 3.10
N LEU A 157 -13.30 -0.95 3.21
CA LEU A 157 -13.70 -1.75 2.04
C LEU A 157 -14.92 -1.12 1.34
N ASP A 158 -15.95 -0.71 2.09
CA ASP A 158 -17.11 -0.02 1.54
C ASP A 158 -16.72 1.30 0.84
N ILE A 159 -15.85 2.09 1.45
CA ILE A 159 -15.31 3.32 0.86
C ILE A 159 -14.58 3.04 -0.47
N LEU A 160 -13.74 2.00 -0.51
CA LEU A 160 -13.03 1.62 -1.73
C LEU A 160 -13.98 1.21 -2.85
N ILE A 161 -15.00 0.43 -2.53
CA ILE A 161 -16.04 0.02 -3.50
C ILE A 161 -16.76 1.26 -4.04
N GLU A 162 -17.17 2.18 -3.16
CA GLU A 162 -17.83 3.42 -3.58
C GLU A 162 -16.91 4.28 -4.48
N MET A 163 -15.63 4.42 -4.11
CA MET A 163 -14.65 5.15 -4.93
C MET A 163 -14.48 4.52 -6.32
N ALA A 164 -14.42 3.19 -6.40
CA ALA A 164 -14.28 2.46 -7.66
C ALA A 164 -15.53 2.65 -8.54
N MET A 165 -16.73 2.53 -7.96
CA MET A 165 -18.00 2.69 -8.68
C MET A 165 -18.19 4.13 -9.19
N ASN A 166 -17.72 5.12 -8.43
CA ASN A 166 -17.76 6.54 -8.80
C ASN A 166 -16.53 6.99 -9.63
N MET A 167 -15.63 6.06 -9.99
CA MET A 167 -14.41 6.35 -10.76
C MET A 167 -13.62 7.54 -10.17
N SER A 168 -13.49 7.59 -8.84
CA SER A 168 -12.87 8.70 -8.11
C SER A 168 -11.50 8.31 -7.55
N GLY A 169 -10.72 9.31 -7.11
CA GLY A 169 -9.38 9.11 -6.57
C GLY A 169 -8.46 8.35 -7.55
N PRO A 170 -7.78 7.28 -7.13
CA PRO A 170 -6.91 6.49 -7.99
C PRO A 170 -7.65 5.68 -9.07
N PHE A 171 -8.98 5.54 -8.96
CA PHE A 171 -9.82 4.85 -9.98
C PHE A 171 -10.25 5.78 -11.11
N ARG A 172 -9.91 7.06 -11.05
CA ARG A 172 -10.23 8.04 -12.11
C ARG A 172 -9.61 7.61 -13.43
N PRO A 173 -10.39 7.63 -14.54
CA PRO A 173 -9.85 7.37 -15.88
C PRO A 173 -8.61 8.23 -16.17
N GLY A 174 -7.57 7.63 -16.71
CA GLY A 174 -6.31 8.31 -17.00
C GLY A 174 -5.38 8.53 -15.80
N PHE A 175 -5.76 8.11 -14.58
CA PHE A 175 -4.90 8.29 -13.39
C PHE A 175 -3.57 7.53 -13.53
N ALA A 176 -3.63 6.24 -13.84
CA ALA A 176 -2.43 5.42 -13.96
C ALA A 176 -1.57 5.85 -15.17
N GLU A 177 -2.21 6.17 -16.29
CA GLU A 177 -1.56 6.61 -17.50
C GLU A 177 -0.84 7.95 -17.31
N HIS A 178 -1.41 8.88 -16.56
CA HIS A 178 -0.78 10.15 -16.22
C HIS A 178 0.57 9.98 -15.53
N TRP A 179 0.68 9.00 -14.64
CA TRP A 179 1.90 8.74 -13.90
C TRP A 179 2.88 7.80 -14.62
N TYR A 180 2.40 7.02 -15.56
CA TYR A 180 3.23 6.08 -16.32
C TYR A 180 3.92 6.77 -17.51
N GLY A 181 3.32 7.84 -18.03
CA GLY A 181 3.78 8.81 -19.02
C GLY A 181 4.33 8.46 -20.21
#